data_b10dc21d381e8c69ced7328c9787e976
#
_entry.id   b10dc21d381e8c69ced7328c9787e976
#
_cell.length_a   1.000
_cell.length_b   1.000
_cell.length_c   1.000
_cell.angle_alpha   90.00
_cell.angle_beta   90.00
_cell.angle_gamma   90.00
#
_symmetry.space_group_name_H-M   'P 1'
#
loop_
_entity.id
_entity.type
_entity.pdbx_description
1 polymer ?
#
loop_
_entity_poly.entity_id
_entity_poly.type
_entity_poly.pdbx_seq_one_letter_code
_entity_poly.pdbx_strand_id
1 'polypeptide(L)'
;KTFPELDPTQIPMAHPVKEEKVFYLLDPGGASRRSAGLKVVDKLARGLRWMLPYEEHAVELPYIPEFLKKEDGLLLSIGQFNQWVGNQLMGSGLVQIWPGTPVDSPLVEEGQVEGVRLVDQGTDRQGNPDTGYMPGMDIRAGLTVVGDGPIGPVGRQLDEEFGLPEGHHQREWAVGMKMVVDLPEDCALEPGTVIHTFGYPEPEIFGFMYVYPERVASLGIFVPSWMDSPVRTSYRYLQHWMMHPALWRYLEGGSMRSWGAKTLQESGMRGEPRLVGDGFARIGEGSGSTNVLTGSGVDEAWTTGVLLAEGVIELYKEGKPFTQKNLDKAYVRRRRQSWVEHEGHEAAQARDGFQRGFLSGLIGMGLTGLTRGVINLPGRSKPPHARVPSLETFYRGKISAQEIEELRARAAAEGTSVHDALMARVGWDEIPYDGKLLLSQQDALLVGGKVQAPPGYADHVVFLYPSLCENCDNKLCIEVCSGEAITSAEDGGVPEFDREKCVHCGACVWNCTQPREEGSERGNIEFRAGAGGLHSAEN
;
A
#
# COMPACT_ATOMS: atom_id res chain seq x y z
N LYS A 1 -2.60 10.78 -24.32
CA LYS A 1 -1.65 10.47 -25.43
C LYS A 1 -1.95 9.10 -26.05
N THR A 2 -2.29 8.06 -25.23
CA THR A 2 -2.57 6.69 -25.71
C THR A 2 -3.94 6.57 -26.38
N PHE A 3 -4.92 7.27 -25.85
CA PHE A 3 -6.29 7.33 -26.35
C PHE A 3 -6.69 8.79 -26.60
N PRO A 4 -6.25 9.39 -27.73
CA PRO A 4 -6.46 10.82 -27.99
C PRO A 4 -7.95 11.17 -28.17
N GLU A 5 -8.79 10.18 -28.48
CA GLU A 5 -10.26 10.33 -28.59
C GLU A 5 -10.96 10.31 -27.23
N LEU A 6 -10.27 9.93 -26.16
CA LEU A 6 -10.84 9.90 -24.82
C LEU A 6 -11.02 11.32 -24.29
N ASP A 7 -12.24 11.69 -23.98
CA ASP A 7 -12.55 12.94 -23.30
C ASP A 7 -12.46 12.75 -21.77
N PRO A 8 -11.46 13.34 -21.11
CA PRO A 8 -11.29 13.21 -19.66
C PRO A 8 -12.49 13.71 -18.84
N THR A 9 -13.31 14.61 -19.41
CA THR A 9 -14.50 15.15 -18.74
C THR A 9 -15.63 14.11 -18.57
N GLN A 10 -15.55 13.01 -19.31
CA GLN A 10 -16.49 11.88 -19.19
C GLN A 10 -16.11 10.91 -18.07
N ILE A 11 -14.91 11.04 -17.51
CA ILE A 11 -14.45 10.20 -16.42
C ILE A 11 -15.04 10.74 -15.11
N PRO A 12 -15.79 9.95 -14.33
CA PRO A 12 -16.38 10.39 -13.08
C PRO A 12 -15.32 10.95 -12.11
N MET A 13 -15.62 12.08 -11.48
CA MET A 13 -14.76 12.76 -10.52
C MET A 13 -13.37 13.19 -11.04
N ALA A 14 -13.08 13.03 -12.34
CA ALA A 14 -11.82 13.52 -12.90
C ALA A 14 -11.78 15.05 -12.87
N HIS A 15 -10.65 15.59 -12.40
CA HIS A 15 -10.46 17.04 -12.33
C HIS A 15 -9.00 17.41 -12.60
N PRO A 16 -8.71 18.46 -13.40
CA PRO A 16 -7.34 18.91 -13.58
C PRO A 16 -6.71 19.38 -12.27
N VAL A 17 -5.42 19.10 -12.09
CA VAL A 17 -4.62 19.70 -11.01
C VAL A 17 -4.50 21.20 -11.27
N LYS A 18 -4.83 22.02 -10.27
CA LYS A 18 -4.79 23.48 -10.34
C LYS A 18 -3.79 24.10 -9.39
N GLU A 19 -3.64 23.50 -8.22
CA GLU A 19 -2.76 24.01 -7.19
C GLU A 19 -2.07 22.85 -6.48
N GLU A 20 -0.78 22.98 -6.25
CA GLU A 20 0.01 22.00 -5.50
C GLU A 20 0.69 22.67 -4.33
N LYS A 21 0.68 22.01 -3.17
CA LYS A 21 1.35 22.45 -1.94
C LYS A 21 2.14 21.30 -1.34
N VAL A 22 3.27 21.64 -0.74
CA VAL A 22 4.08 20.68 0.03
C VAL A 22 4.31 21.26 1.42
N PHE A 23 3.86 20.56 2.45
CA PHE A 23 4.06 20.99 3.83
C PHE A 23 5.05 20.10 4.58
N TYR A 24 6.00 20.73 5.22
CA TYR A 24 6.74 20.11 6.31
C TYR A 24 5.95 20.32 7.60
N LEU A 25 5.44 19.24 8.18
CA LEU A 25 4.67 19.26 9.41
C LEU A 25 5.58 19.08 10.62
N LEU A 26 5.51 20.03 11.56
CA LEU A 26 6.21 19.96 12.82
C LEU A 26 5.32 19.23 13.85
N ASP A 27 5.95 18.57 14.80
CA ASP A 27 5.22 17.93 15.90
C ASP A 27 4.62 18.97 16.86
N PRO A 28 3.28 19.09 16.94
CA PRO A 28 2.66 20.08 17.83
C PRO A 28 2.72 19.68 19.31
N GLY A 29 2.66 18.38 19.63
CA GLY A 29 2.55 17.83 20.99
C GLY A 29 3.85 17.28 21.58
N GLY A 30 4.87 17.04 20.79
CA GLY A 30 6.15 16.48 21.24
C GLY A 30 6.19 14.96 21.37
N ALA A 31 5.17 14.24 20.88
CA ALA A 31 5.05 12.79 20.95
C ALA A 31 5.86 12.04 19.87
N SER A 32 6.01 12.68 18.70
CA SER A 32 6.73 12.14 17.53
C SER A 32 8.20 11.84 17.84
N ARG A 33 8.69 10.71 17.32
CA ARG A 33 10.11 10.30 17.45
C ARG A 33 11.00 11.12 16.52
N ARG A 34 11.59 12.17 17.05
CA ARG A 34 12.47 13.02 16.26
C ARG A 34 13.94 12.81 16.65
N SER A 35 14.79 12.59 15.64
CA SER A 35 16.23 12.59 15.84
C SER A 35 16.73 13.95 16.36
N ALA A 36 17.92 13.98 16.97
CA ALA A 36 18.50 15.23 17.48
C ALA A 36 18.62 16.28 16.36
N GLY A 37 19.04 15.87 15.16
CA GLY A 37 19.13 16.76 14.00
C GLY A 37 17.77 17.33 13.59
N LEU A 38 16.72 16.50 13.58
CA LEU A 38 15.38 16.95 13.22
C LEU A 38 14.78 17.89 14.29
N LYS A 39 15.06 17.64 15.57
CA LYS A 39 14.69 18.59 16.66
C LYS A 39 15.33 19.96 16.49
N VAL A 40 16.57 20.01 15.98
CA VAL A 40 17.23 21.29 15.65
C VAL A 40 16.52 21.96 14.47
N VAL A 41 16.18 21.22 13.42
CA VAL A 41 15.41 21.76 12.28
C VAL A 41 14.07 22.32 12.74
N ASP A 42 13.32 21.61 13.56
CA ASP A 42 12.05 22.06 14.11
C ASP A 42 12.21 23.34 14.95
N LYS A 43 13.25 23.39 15.78
CA LYS A 43 13.53 24.58 16.61
C LYS A 43 13.88 25.79 15.74
N LEU A 44 14.64 25.58 14.68
CA LEU A 44 14.97 26.62 13.71
C LEU A 44 13.70 27.08 12.96
N ALA A 45 12.87 26.16 12.48
CA ALA A 45 11.62 26.49 11.79
C ALA A 45 10.69 27.33 12.68
N ARG A 46 10.53 26.95 13.96
CA ARG A 46 9.74 27.73 14.93
C ARG A 46 10.38 29.09 15.25
N GLY A 47 11.71 29.16 15.36
CA GLY A 47 12.43 30.41 15.64
C GLY A 47 12.40 31.39 14.47
N LEU A 48 12.39 30.90 13.25
CA LEU A 48 12.36 31.70 12.02
C LEU A 48 10.95 31.83 11.41
N ARG A 49 9.92 31.52 12.17
CA ARG A 49 8.51 31.57 11.73
C ARG A 49 8.07 32.89 11.09
N TRP A 50 8.71 33.99 11.44
CA TRP A 50 8.43 35.31 10.88
C TRP A 50 9.04 35.54 9.49
N MET A 51 10.00 34.69 9.08
CA MET A 51 10.65 34.72 7.77
C MET A 51 10.17 33.61 6.83
N LEU A 52 9.62 32.52 7.41
CA LEU A 52 9.16 31.35 6.69
C LEU A 52 7.65 31.42 6.47
N PRO A 53 7.13 30.80 5.43
CA PRO A 53 5.69 30.56 5.30
C PRO A 53 5.24 29.50 6.31
N TYR A 54 5.21 29.94 7.58
CA TYR A 54 4.91 29.11 8.75
C TYR A 54 3.50 29.42 9.26
N GLU A 55 2.65 28.41 9.27
CA GLU A 55 1.29 28.49 9.77
C GLU A 55 0.90 27.19 10.46
N GLU A 56 0.22 27.25 11.60
CA GLU A 56 -0.36 26.10 12.30
C GLU A 56 0.60 24.89 12.42
N HIS A 57 1.82 25.13 12.91
CA HIS A 57 2.88 24.11 13.04
C HIS A 57 3.33 23.47 11.71
N ALA A 58 3.09 24.11 10.59
CA ALA A 58 3.58 23.68 9.29
C ALA A 58 4.42 24.77 8.61
N VAL A 59 5.35 24.34 7.79
CA VAL A 59 6.09 25.20 6.86
C VAL A 59 5.72 24.76 5.44
N GLU A 60 5.10 25.65 4.68
CA GLU A 60 4.88 25.43 3.26
C GLU A 60 6.21 25.61 2.51
N LEU A 61 6.58 24.64 1.68
CA LEU A 61 7.79 24.74 0.88
C LEU A 61 7.57 25.76 -0.26
N PRO A 62 8.48 26.74 -0.44
CA PRO A 62 8.34 27.75 -1.50
C PRO A 62 8.58 27.19 -2.89
N TYR A 63 8.96 25.95 -2.99
CA TYR A 63 9.28 25.26 -4.24
C TYR A 63 8.87 23.80 -4.16
N ILE A 64 8.20 23.32 -5.19
CA ILE A 64 7.85 21.92 -5.36
C ILE A 64 8.92 21.26 -6.22
N PRO A 65 9.63 20.24 -5.72
CA PRO A 65 10.58 19.50 -6.53
C PRO A 65 9.93 18.94 -7.80
N GLU A 66 10.64 19.02 -8.94
CA GLU A 66 10.09 18.59 -10.25
C GLU A 66 9.53 17.17 -10.22
N PHE A 67 10.20 16.26 -9.50
CA PHE A 67 9.73 14.87 -9.38
C PHE A 67 8.44 14.69 -8.55
N LEU A 68 7.99 15.70 -7.81
CA LEU A 68 6.70 15.68 -7.09
C LEU A 68 5.59 16.42 -7.84
N LYS A 69 5.93 17.25 -8.84
CA LYS A 69 4.92 18.03 -9.57
C LYS A 69 3.92 17.14 -10.29
N LYS A 70 2.67 17.51 -10.18
CA LYS A 70 1.52 16.91 -10.87
C LYS A 70 0.90 17.88 -11.89
N GLU A 71 1.64 18.94 -12.24
CA GLU A 71 1.24 19.91 -13.24
C GLU A 71 0.79 19.24 -14.53
N ASP A 72 -0.30 19.70 -15.13
CA ASP A 72 -0.98 19.06 -16.27
C ASP A 72 -1.57 17.65 -16.00
N GLY A 73 -1.57 17.19 -14.74
CA GLY A 73 -2.16 15.94 -14.31
C GLY A 73 -3.67 16.02 -14.08
N LEU A 74 -4.27 14.85 -13.92
CA LEU A 74 -5.67 14.69 -13.53
C LEU A 74 -5.73 14.02 -12.15
N LEU A 75 -6.58 14.54 -11.28
CA LEU A 75 -7.06 13.82 -10.11
C LEU A 75 -8.09 12.79 -10.57
N LEU A 76 -7.95 11.55 -10.12
CA LEU A 76 -8.86 10.46 -10.46
C LEU A 76 -9.28 9.71 -9.19
N SER A 77 -10.56 9.43 -9.05
CA SER A 77 -11.04 8.36 -8.18
C SER A 77 -10.83 7.03 -8.91
N ILE A 78 -9.83 6.24 -8.48
CA ILE A 78 -9.46 5.00 -9.16
C ILE A 78 -10.61 3.99 -9.16
N GLY A 79 -11.38 3.90 -8.08
CA GLY A 79 -12.54 3.03 -8.01
C GLY A 79 -13.60 3.39 -9.06
N GLN A 80 -13.95 4.67 -9.16
CA GLN A 80 -14.92 5.15 -10.15
C GLN A 80 -14.37 5.06 -11.58
N PHE A 81 -13.09 5.35 -11.78
CA PHE A 81 -12.44 5.18 -13.08
C PHE A 81 -12.48 3.72 -13.53
N ASN A 82 -12.11 2.77 -12.67
CA ASN A 82 -12.17 1.34 -13.00
C ASN A 82 -13.60 0.88 -13.32
N GLN A 83 -14.59 1.36 -12.57
CA GLN A 83 -16.00 1.05 -12.84
C GLN A 83 -16.43 1.61 -14.20
N TRP A 84 -16.05 2.84 -14.50
CA TRP A 84 -16.34 3.48 -15.80
C TRP A 84 -15.67 2.72 -16.95
N VAL A 85 -14.40 2.35 -16.84
CA VAL A 85 -13.68 1.52 -17.83
C VAL A 85 -14.35 0.16 -17.98
N GLY A 86 -14.70 -0.49 -16.88
CA GLY A 86 -15.39 -1.79 -16.88
C GLY A 86 -16.71 -1.74 -17.65
N ASN A 87 -17.50 -0.68 -17.46
CA ASN A 87 -18.76 -0.49 -18.18
C ASN A 87 -18.54 -0.32 -19.69
N GLN A 88 -17.50 0.42 -20.11
CA GLN A 88 -17.13 0.55 -21.53
C GLN A 88 -16.72 -0.79 -22.13
N LEU A 89 -15.92 -1.58 -21.41
CA LEU A 89 -15.45 -2.89 -21.87
C LEU A 89 -16.60 -3.89 -22.01
N MET A 90 -17.49 -3.97 -21.02
CA MET A 90 -18.66 -4.85 -21.08
C MET A 90 -19.61 -4.45 -22.22
N GLY A 91 -19.77 -3.15 -22.46
CA GLY A 91 -20.56 -2.62 -23.57
C GLY A 91 -20.05 -3.03 -24.96
N SER A 92 -18.75 -3.38 -25.08
CA SER A 92 -18.17 -3.88 -26.34
C SER A 92 -18.65 -5.28 -26.74
N GLY A 93 -19.13 -6.07 -25.78
CA GLY A 93 -19.48 -7.49 -25.97
C GLY A 93 -18.28 -8.43 -26.16
N LEU A 94 -17.04 -7.90 -26.12
CA LEU A 94 -15.80 -8.67 -26.32
C LEU A 94 -15.14 -9.08 -25.00
N VAL A 95 -15.53 -8.43 -23.88
CA VAL A 95 -14.91 -8.64 -22.57
C VAL A 95 -15.97 -9.10 -21.58
N GLN A 96 -15.66 -10.13 -20.84
CA GLN A 96 -16.43 -10.59 -19.69
C GLN A 96 -15.69 -10.21 -18.41
N ILE A 97 -16.36 -9.50 -17.51
CA ILE A 97 -15.83 -9.16 -16.19
C ILE A 97 -16.60 -9.99 -15.15
N TRP A 98 -15.88 -10.70 -14.32
CA TRP A 98 -16.44 -11.57 -13.28
C TRP A 98 -16.10 -11.02 -11.88
N PRO A 99 -16.85 -10.05 -11.38
CA PRO A 99 -16.64 -9.50 -10.04
C PRO A 99 -16.87 -10.57 -8.98
N GLY A 100 -16.11 -10.50 -7.88
CA GLY A 100 -16.27 -11.44 -6.77
C GLY A 100 -15.86 -12.89 -7.10
N THR A 101 -15.11 -13.11 -8.18
CA THR A 101 -14.62 -14.42 -8.57
C THR A 101 -13.13 -14.52 -8.27
N PRO A 102 -12.75 -15.04 -7.09
CA PRO A 102 -11.36 -15.13 -6.70
C PRO A 102 -10.62 -16.23 -7.47
N VAL A 103 -9.39 -15.91 -7.88
CA VAL A 103 -8.48 -16.84 -8.55
C VAL A 103 -7.51 -17.42 -7.54
N ASP A 104 -7.46 -18.75 -7.44
CA ASP A 104 -6.60 -19.46 -6.50
C ASP A 104 -5.15 -19.53 -6.98
N SER A 105 -4.95 -20.06 -8.18
CA SER A 105 -3.62 -20.43 -8.66
C SER A 105 -3.49 -20.35 -10.18
N PRO A 106 -2.25 -20.20 -10.70
CA PRO A 106 -1.98 -20.46 -12.12
C PRO A 106 -2.04 -21.96 -12.40
N LEU A 107 -2.53 -22.34 -13.57
CA LEU A 107 -2.42 -23.70 -14.08
C LEU A 107 -1.08 -23.84 -14.80
N VAL A 108 -0.14 -24.52 -14.18
CA VAL A 108 1.21 -24.74 -14.75
C VAL A 108 1.35 -26.19 -15.18
N GLU A 109 1.57 -26.42 -16.47
CA GLU A 109 1.83 -27.74 -17.06
C GLU A 109 3.16 -27.68 -17.82
N GLU A 110 4.10 -28.55 -17.50
CA GLU A 110 5.43 -28.63 -18.12
C GLU A 110 6.19 -27.29 -18.22
N GLY A 111 5.99 -26.40 -17.20
CA GLY A 111 6.62 -25.07 -17.15
C GLY A 111 5.90 -23.98 -17.97
N GLN A 112 4.77 -24.31 -18.58
CA GLN A 112 3.90 -23.38 -19.30
C GLN A 112 2.67 -23.04 -18.44
N VAL A 113 2.25 -21.78 -18.43
CA VAL A 113 0.98 -21.34 -17.82
C VAL A 113 -0.12 -21.47 -18.87
N GLU A 114 -1.09 -22.33 -18.61
CA GLU A 114 -2.19 -22.60 -19.52
C GLU A 114 -3.51 -21.94 -19.10
N GLY A 115 -3.51 -21.18 -18.01
CA GLY A 115 -4.70 -20.53 -17.48
C GLY A 115 -4.63 -20.35 -15.98
N VAL A 116 -5.80 -20.34 -15.34
CA VAL A 116 -5.95 -20.17 -13.90
C VAL A 116 -7.01 -21.09 -13.34
N ARG A 117 -6.87 -21.46 -12.06
CA ARG A 117 -7.88 -22.14 -11.28
C ARG A 117 -8.60 -21.13 -10.38
N LEU A 118 -9.91 -21.20 -10.34
CA LEU A 118 -10.72 -20.45 -9.39
C LEU A 118 -10.69 -21.10 -8.01
N VAL A 119 -10.98 -20.32 -6.96
CA VAL A 119 -11.08 -20.83 -5.59
C VAL A 119 -12.25 -21.79 -5.45
N ASP A 120 -12.06 -22.84 -4.64
CA ASP A 120 -13.12 -23.76 -4.24
C ASP A 120 -14.21 -23.00 -3.47
N GLN A 121 -15.47 -23.35 -3.70
CA GLN A 121 -16.64 -22.77 -3.03
C GLN A 121 -17.29 -23.81 -2.11
N GLY A 122 -18.07 -23.35 -1.14
CA GLY A 122 -18.72 -24.24 -0.17
C GLY A 122 -17.69 -24.93 0.74
N THR A 123 -16.66 -24.20 1.15
CA THR A 123 -15.65 -24.67 2.09
C THR A 123 -15.87 -24.04 3.48
N ASP A 124 -15.36 -24.71 4.51
CA ASP A 124 -15.17 -24.12 5.82
C ASP A 124 -14.01 -23.10 5.82
N ARG A 125 -13.74 -22.47 6.96
CA ARG A 125 -12.66 -21.48 7.11
C ARG A 125 -11.26 -22.07 6.89
N GLN A 126 -11.09 -23.36 7.09
CA GLN A 126 -9.85 -24.10 6.89
C GLN A 126 -9.67 -24.59 5.44
N GLY A 127 -10.72 -24.48 4.61
CA GLY A 127 -10.72 -24.92 3.22
C GLY A 127 -11.21 -26.37 3.02
N ASN A 128 -11.75 -27.00 4.07
CA ASN A 128 -12.34 -28.33 3.92
C ASN A 128 -13.72 -28.22 3.28
N PRO A 129 -14.11 -29.22 2.45
CA PRO A 129 -15.45 -29.27 1.88
C PRO A 129 -16.56 -29.19 2.96
N ASP A 130 -17.53 -28.32 2.74
CA ASP A 130 -18.72 -28.14 3.57
C ASP A 130 -19.98 -28.13 2.69
N THR A 131 -21.10 -27.72 3.24
CA THR A 131 -22.41 -27.69 2.55
C THR A 131 -22.32 -26.86 1.26
N GLY A 132 -22.68 -27.51 0.14
CA GLY A 132 -22.63 -26.86 -1.17
C GLY A 132 -21.23 -26.78 -1.79
N TYR A 133 -20.30 -27.63 -1.35
CA TYR A 133 -18.97 -27.68 -1.92
C TYR A 133 -18.97 -27.85 -3.45
N MET A 134 -18.23 -27.00 -4.11
CA MET A 134 -17.92 -27.07 -5.54
C MET A 134 -16.41 -26.77 -5.72
N PRO A 135 -15.68 -27.69 -6.37
CA PRO A 135 -14.28 -27.45 -6.67
C PRO A 135 -14.13 -26.25 -7.62
N GLY A 136 -13.06 -25.52 -7.47
CA GLY A 136 -12.71 -24.41 -8.33
C GLY A 136 -12.59 -24.84 -9.78
N MET A 137 -13.13 -24.04 -10.69
CA MET A 137 -13.12 -24.30 -12.11
C MET A 137 -11.78 -23.89 -12.73
N ASP A 138 -11.25 -24.73 -13.62
CA ASP A 138 -10.09 -24.39 -14.44
C ASP A 138 -10.52 -23.56 -15.65
N ILE A 139 -9.91 -22.40 -15.82
CA ILE A 139 -10.11 -21.52 -16.97
C ILE A 139 -8.83 -21.53 -17.80
N ARG A 140 -8.87 -22.17 -18.96
CA ARG A 140 -7.74 -22.24 -19.87
C ARG A 140 -7.75 -21.06 -20.85
N ALA A 141 -6.56 -20.52 -21.13
CA ALA A 141 -6.37 -19.36 -22.01
C ALA A 141 -5.08 -19.49 -22.82
N GLY A 142 -5.06 -18.92 -24.00
CA GLY A 142 -3.83 -18.84 -24.80
C GLY A 142 -2.76 -17.92 -24.19
N LEU A 143 -3.17 -16.95 -23.36
CA LEU A 143 -2.29 -16.07 -22.58
C LEU A 143 -2.97 -15.71 -21.27
N THR A 144 -2.27 -15.87 -20.15
CA THR A 144 -2.69 -15.40 -18.83
C THR A 144 -1.98 -14.09 -18.52
N VAL A 145 -2.73 -13.00 -18.34
CA VAL A 145 -2.18 -11.70 -17.95
C VAL A 145 -2.41 -11.49 -16.46
N VAL A 146 -1.32 -11.32 -15.71
CA VAL A 146 -1.36 -11.19 -14.25
C VAL A 146 -1.15 -9.74 -13.86
N GLY A 147 -2.20 -9.12 -13.29
CA GLY A 147 -2.22 -7.74 -12.80
C GLY A 147 -2.80 -7.66 -11.39
N ASP A 148 -2.53 -8.66 -10.54
CA ASP A 148 -3.10 -8.83 -9.20
C ASP A 148 -2.35 -8.05 -8.10
N GLY A 149 -1.43 -7.17 -8.49
CA GLY A 149 -0.69 -6.31 -7.58
C GLY A 149 0.47 -7.03 -6.86
N PRO A 150 1.12 -6.34 -5.88
CA PRO A 150 2.38 -6.81 -5.31
C PRO A 150 2.22 -7.97 -4.32
N ILE A 151 1.00 -8.21 -3.82
CA ILE A 151 0.68 -9.31 -2.89
C ILE A 151 -0.38 -10.26 -3.47
N GLY A 152 -0.64 -10.15 -4.77
CA GLY A 152 -1.60 -11.01 -5.45
C GLY A 152 -1.21 -12.48 -5.39
N PRO A 153 -2.18 -13.41 -5.21
CA PRO A 153 -1.89 -14.82 -5.00
C PRO A 153 -1.27 -15.47 -6.22
N VAL A 154 -1.73 -15.14 -7.43
CA VAL A 154 -1.21 -15.72 -8.67
C VAL A 154 0.23 -15.24 -8.92
N GLY A 155 0.47 -13.93 -8.81
CA GLY A 155 1.81 -13.35 -8.99
C GLY A 155 2.83 -13.94 -8.02
N ARG A 156 2.45 -14.15 -6.76
CA ARG A 156 3.33 -14.74 -5.75
C ARG A 156 3.64 -16.21 -6.01
N GLN A 157 2.66 -16.99 -6.49
CA GLN A 157 2.88 -18.39 -6.87
C GLN A 157 3.77 -18.50 -8.12
N LEU A 158 3.64 -17.57 -9.08
CA LEU A 158 4.59 -17.50 -10.21
C LEU A 158 6.02 -17.18 -9.74
N ASP A 159 6.18 -16.34 -8.69
CA ASP A 159 7.51 -16.09 -8.13
C ASP A 159 8.07 -17.31 -7.38
N GLU A 160 7.22 -18.15 -6.81
CA GLU A 160 7.61 -19.43 -6.19
C GLU A 160 8.03 -20.46 -7.24
N GLU A 161 7.27 -20.57 -8.32
CA GLU A 161 7.51 -21.54 -9.39
C GLU A 161 8.75 -21.19 -10.24
N PHE A 162 8.85 -19.92 -10.67
CA PHE A 162 9.87 -19.51 -11.63
C PHE A 162 11.05 -18.73 -11.02
N GLY A 163 10.97 -18.34 -9.74
CA GLY A 163 11.95 -17.51 -9.04
C GLY A 163 11.99 -16.06 -9.52
N LEU A 164 12.60 -15.19 -8.72
CA LEU A 164 12.92 -13.82 -9.12
C LEU A 164 14.17 -13.81 -10.03
N PRO A 165 14.32 -12.80 -10.90
CA PRO A 165 15.56 -12.58 -11.62
C PRO A 165 16.75 -12.42 -10.66
N GLU A 166 17.95 -12.80 -11.11
CA GLU A 166 19.17 -12.73 -10.30
C GLU A 166 19.43 -11.29 -9.80
N GLY A 167 19.70 -11.16 -8.50
CA GLY A 167 19.95 -9.88 -7.84
C GLY A 167 18.70 -9.07 -7.50
N HIS A 168 17.51 -9.51 -7.89
CA HIS A 168 16.26 -8.85 -7.52
C HIS A 168 15.78 -9.29 -6.14
N HIS A 169 15.07 -8.38 -5.44
CA HIS A 169 14.52 -8.62 -4.11
C HIS A 169 13.29 -7.73 -3.85
N GLN A 170 12.39 -8.21 -2.99
CA GLN A 170 11.17 -7.50 -2.62
C GLN A 170 11.21 -7.16 -1.12
N ARG A 171 12.12 -6.28 -0.71
CA ARG A 171 12.38 -5.95 0.71
C ARG A 171 11.77 -4.64 1.16
N GLU A 172 11.51 -3.74 0.23
CA GLU A 172 10.99 -2.41 0.50
C GLU A 172 9.48 -2.39 0.26
N TRP A 173 8.75 -2.00 1.30
CA TRP A 173 7.30 -1.98 1.32
C TRP A 173 6.78 -0.73 2.02
N ALA A 174 5.53 -0.37 1.73
CA ALA A 174 4.75 0.54 2.55
C ALA A 174 3.31 0.03 2.66
N VAL A 175 2.62 0.41 3.72
CA VAL A 175 1.16 0.35 3.76
C VAL A 175 0.61 1.74 3.58
N GLY A 176 -0.18 1.92 2.53
CA GLY A 176 -0.99 3.11 2.31
C GLY A 176 -2.33 2.97 3.03
N MET A 177 -2.68 3.97 3.83
CA MET A 177 -4.00 4.12 4.43
C MET A 177 -4.65 5.36 3.83
N LYS A 178 -5.88 5.22 3.34
CA LYS A 178 -6.61 6.28 2.66
C LYS A 178 -8.02 6.42 3.22
N MET A 179 -8.51 7.65 3.29
CA MET A 179 -9.92 7.98 3.50
C MET A 179 -10.43 8.84 2.35
N VAL A 180 -11.70 8.69 2.03
CA VAL A 180 -12.48 9.63 1.22
C VAL A 180 -13.45 10.33 2.17
N VAL A 181 -13.43 11.65 2.13
CA VAL A 181 -14.17 12.47 3.08
C VAL A 181 -14.99 13.55 2.37
N ASP A 182 -16.15 13.87 2.94
CA ASP A 182 -16.87 15.10 2.63
C ASP A 182 -16.25 16.24 3.44
N LEU A 183 -15.75 17.26 2.75
CA LEU A 183 -15.23 18.45 3.38
C LEU A 183 -16.38 19.33 3.90
N PRO A 184 -16.16 20.11 4.98
CA PRO A 184 -17.16 21.03 5.51
C PRO A 184 -17.55 22.11 4.47
N GLU A 185 -18.73 22.71 4.67
CA GLU A 185 -19.28 23.70 3.71
C GLU A 185 -18.42 24.96 3.56
N ASP A 186 -17.71 25.33 4.60
CA ASP A 186 -16.82 26.49 4.67
C ASP A 186 -15.35 26.16 4.36
N CYS A 187 -15.06 24.96 3.89
CA CYS A 187 -13.70 24.57 3.51
C CYS A 187 -13.17 25.48 2.39
N ALA A 188 -12.01 26.08 2.64
CA ALA A 188 -11.37 27.01 1.71
C ALA A 188 -10.62 26.36 0.53
N LEU A 189 -10.53 25.03 0.50
CA LEU A 189 -9.82 24.30 -0.56
C LEU A 189 -10.68 24.17 -1.82
N GLU A 190 -10.10 24.55 -2.94
CA GLU A 190 -10.74 24.44 -4.25
C GLU A 190 -10.51 23.07 -4.90
N PRO A 191 -11.45 22.56 -5.74
CA PRO A 191 -11.22 21.36 -6.53
C PRO A 191 -9.99 21.50 -7.43
N GLY A 192 -9.17 20.47 -7.45
CA GLY A 192 -7.87 20.45 -8.13
C GLY A 192 -6.68 20.78 -7.22
N THR A 193 -6.92 21.03 -5.94
CA THR A 193 -5.85 21.21 -4.96
C THR A 193 -5.21 19.86 -4.61
N VAL A 194 -3.88 19.83 -4.63
CA VAL A 194 -3.03 18.70 -4.21
C VAL A 194 -2.14 19.15 -3.07
N ILE A 195 -2.21 18.46 -1.94
CA ILE A 195 -1.35 18.71 -0.78
C ILE A 195 -0.51 17.47 -0.53
N HIS A 196 0.80 17.64 -0.47
CA HIS A 196 1.73 16.64 0.02
C HIS A 196 2.29 17.05 1.37
N THR A 197 2.49 16.10 2.26
CA THR A 197 3.03 16.38 3.59
C THR A 197 4.10 15.38 3.97
N PHE A 198 5.02 15.79 4.84
CA PHE A 198 5.99 14.93 5.51
C PHE A 198 6.37 15.52 6.87
N GLY A 199 6.94 14.68 7.74
CA GLY A 199 7.43 15.11 9.04
C GLY A 199 6.52 14.79 10.23
N TYR A 200 5.24 14.48 10.03
CA TYR A 200 4.28 14.12 11.10
C TYR A 200 3.21 13.17 10.53
N PRO A 201 2.71 12.19 11.30
CA PRO A 201 2.86 11.92 12.75
C PRO A 201 4.28 11.49 13.15
N GLU A 202 4.89 10.56 12.45
CA GLU A 202 6.31 10.26 12.57
C GLU A 202 7.05 10.84 11.35
N PRO A 203 8.34 11.21 11.47
CA PRO A 203 9.06 11.83 10.35
C PRO A 203 9.02 11.02 9.05
N GLU A 204 9.01 9.71 9.18
CA GLU A 204 9.03 8.75 8.09
C GLU A 204 7.71 8.65 7.31
N ILE A 205 6.63 9.18 7.87
CA ILE A 205 5.28 9.07 7.28
C ILE A 205 5.06 10.22 6.31
N PHE A 206 4.80 9.88 5.06
CA PHE A 206 4.38 10.82 4.02
C PHE A 206 2.86 10.82 3.92
N GLY A 207 2.27 12.00 3.71
CA GLY A 207 0.83 12.14 3.56
C GLY A 207 0.45 12.91 2.30
N PHE A 208 -0.81 12.77 1.91
CA PHE A 208 -1.40 13.47 0.78
C PHE A 208 -2.85 13.83 1.03
N MET A 209 -3.33 14.87 0.36
CA MET A 209 -4.75 15.20 0.25
C MET A 209 -5.04 15.74 -1.15
N TYR A 210 -6.04 15.18 -1.83
CA TYR A 210 -6.49 15.55 -3.15
C TYR A 210 -7.94 15.99 -3.08
N VAL A 211 -8.24 17.19 -3.57
CA VAL A 211 -9.57 17.78 -3.51
C VAL A 211 -10.27 17.64 -4.87
N TYR A 212 -11.38 16.94 -4.86
CA TYR A 212 -12.24 16.70 -6.01
C TYR A 212 -13.40 17.70 -6.05
N PRO A 213 -14.19 17.73 -7.17
CA PRO A 213 -15.48 18.41 -7.21
C PRO A 213 -16.39 17.97 -6.06
N GLU A 214 -17.46 18.74 -5.82
CA GLU A 214 -18.49 18.45 -4.82
C GLU A 214 -17.98 18.39 -3.37
N ARG A 215 -16.86 19.07 -3.09
CA ARG A 215 -16.22 19.10 -1.76
C ARG A 215 -15.83 17.72 -1.24
N VAL A 216 -15.45 16.82 -2.11
CA VAL A 216 -14.89 15.52 -1.75
C VAL A 216 -13.37 15.59 -1.72
N ALA A 217 -12.76 15.01 -0.72
CA ALA A 217 -11.31 14.86 -0.69
C ALA A 217 -10.91 13.40 -0.48
N SER A 218 -9.85 12.98 -1.17
CA SER A 218 -9.13 11.75 -0.86
C SER A 218 -7.85 12.12 -0.12
N LEU A 219 -7.68 11.58 1.06
CA LEU A 219 -6.53 11.85 1.91
C LEU A 219 -5.93 10.57 2.47
N GLY A 220 -4.65 10.59 2.76
CA GLY A 220 -4.01 9.38 3.26
C GLY A 220 -2.55 9.57 3.63
N ILE A 221 -2.00 8.49 4.17
CA ILE A 221 -0.61 8.39 4.57
C ILE A 221 0.03 7.11 4.07
N PHE A 222 1.36 7.09 4.01
CA PHE A 222 2.17 5.91 3.74
C PHE A 222 3.06 5.62 4.94
N VAL A 223 2.93 4.42 5.49
CA VAL A 223 3.79 3.91 6.58
C VAL A 223 4.80 2.96 5.96
N PRO A 224 6.06 3.38 5.78
CA PRO A 224 7.06 2.62 5.06
C PRO A 224 7.72 1.54 5.90
N SER A 225 8.23 0.52 5.24
CA SER A 225 8.92 -0.59 5.88
C SER A 225 10.25 -0.22 6.55
N TRP A 226 10.90 0.86 6.11
CA TRP A 226 12.14 1.35 6.71
C TRP A 226 11.94 2.14 8.02
N MET A 227 10.70 2.47 8.38
CA MET A 227 10.36 2.92 9.72
C MET A 227 10.58 1.77 10.71
N ASP A 228 11.38 1.98 11.75
CA ASP A 228 11.78 0.95 12.70
C ASP A 228 10.83 0.79 13.89
N SER A 229 9.72 1.52 13.92
CA SER A 229 8.71 1.36 14.97
C SER A 229 8.02 0.00 14.89
N PRO A 230 7.94 -0.77 15.98
CA PRO A 230 7.10 -1.95 16.05
C PRO A 230 5.61 -1.62 16.11
N VAL A 231 5.30 -0.35 16.42
CA VAL A 231 3.96 0.19 16.50
C VAL A 231 3.66 0.86 15.16
N ARG A 232 2.82 0.24 14.34
CA ARG A 232 2.64 0.63 12.93
C ARG A 232 1.19 0.71 12.50
N THR A 233 0.25 0.92 13.41
CA THR A 233 -1.16 1.05 13.03
C THR A 233 -1.37 2.25 12.12
N SER A 234 -1.58 1.98 10.85
CA SER A 234 -1.77 3.02 9.84
C SER A 234 -3.03 3.83 10.08
N TYR A 235 -4.10 3.21 10.61
CA TYR A 235 -5.35 3.91 10.90
C TYR A 235 -5.17 4.98 11.98
N ARG A 236 -4.52 4.66 13.10
CA ARG A 236 -4.27 5.61 14.19
C ARG A 236 -3.34 6.74 13.76
N TYR A 237 -2.29 6.42 13.01
CA TYR A 237 -1.41 7.44 12.44
C TYR A 237 -2.15 8.36 11.47
N LEU A 238 -3.08 7.85 10.66
CA LEU A 238 -3.90 8.68 9.79
C LEU A 238 -4.77 9.65 10.58
N GLN A 239 -5.38 9.21 11.70
CA GLN A 239 -6.16 10.08 12.56
C GLN A 239 -5.30 11.20 13.17
N HIS A 240 -4.12 10.88 13.73
CA HIS A 240 -3.21 11.90 14.21
C HIS A 240 -2.77 12.87 13.12
N TRP A 241 -2.52 12.35 11.90
CA TRP A 241 -2.17 13.19 10.76
C TRP A 241 -3.30 14.17 10.42
N MET A 242 -4.54 13.70 10.36
CA MET A 242 -5.71 14.56 10.12
C MET A 242 -5.89 15.64 11.19
N MET A 243 -5.62 15.31 12.47
CA MET A 243 -5.72 16.22 13.59
C MET A 243 -4.58 17.24 13.66
N HIS A 244 -3.57 17.15 12.78
CA HIS A 244 -2.53 18.18 12.74
C HIS A 244 -3.16 19.56 12.43
N PRO A 245 -2.88 20.64 13.19
CA PRO A 245 -3.59 21.92 13.04
C PRO A 245 -3.64 22.45 11.61
N ALA A 246 -2.53 22.33 10.86
CA ALA A 246 -2.47 22.77 9.46
C ALA A 246 -3.41 22.02 8.51
N LEU A 247 -3.87 20.83 8.89
CA LEU A 247 -4.79 20.00 8.11
C LEU A 247 -6.21 20.03 8.70
N TRP A 248 -6.31 19.98 10.03
CA TRP A 248 -7.56 19.95 10.74
C TRP A 248 -8.47 21.15 10.39
N ARG A 249 -7.89 22.32 10.18
CA ARG A 249 -8.62 23.53 9.73
C ARG A 249 -9.42 23.35 8.44
N TYR A 250 -9.08 22.34 7.62
CA TYR A 250 -9.81 21.99 6.38
C TYR A 250 -10.78 20.84 6.58
N LEU A 251 -10.59 20.06 7.62
CA LEU A 251 -11.27 18.78 7.86
C LEU A 251 -12.31 18.84 8.97
N GLU A 252 -12.18 19.79 9.91
CA GLU A 252 -13.09 19.93 11.05
C GLU A 252 -14.54 20.11 10.59
N GLY A 253 -15.43 19.26 11.07
CA GLY A 253 -16.84 19.24 10.65
C GLY A 253 -17.14 18.42 9.41
N GLY A 254 -16.14 17.84 8.76
CA GLY A 254 -16.30 16.89 7.66
C GLY A 254 -16.83 15.54 8.11
N SER A 255 -17.02 14.64 7.16
CA SER A 255 -17.47 13.26 7.43
C SER A 255 -16.77 12.24 6.54
N MET A 256 -16.56 11.03 7.07
CA MET A 256 -15.98 9.91 6.33
C MET A 256 -17.01 9.31 5.39
N ARG A 257 -16.67 9.19 4.09
CA ARG A 257 -17.44 8.41 3.12
C ARG A 257 -17.00 6.96 3.05
N SER A 258 -15.69 6.77 2.97
CA SER A 258 -15.08 5.45 2.89
C SER A 258 -13.62 5.50 3.32
N TRP A 259 -13.02 4.35 3.52
CA TRP A 259 -11.60 4.22 3.82
C TRP A 259 -11.07 2.87 3.34
N GLY A 260 -9.77 2.72 3.28
CA GLY A 260 -9.14 1.46 2.92
C GLY A 260 -7.64 1.52 3.09
N ALA A 261 -7.02 0.38 3.04
CA ALA A 261 -5.57 0.25 3.10
C ALA A 261 -5.06 -0.73 2.04
N LYS A 262 -3.88 -0.47 1.52
CA LYS A 262 -3.19 -1.37 0.58
C LYS A 262 -1.68 -1.32 0.80
N THR A 263 -1.07 -2.48 0.67
CA THR A 263 0.38 -2.62 0.58
C THR A 263 0.86 -2.14 -0.78
N LEU A 264 1.97 -1.43 -0.76
CA LEU A 264 2.71 -0.94 -1.92
C LEU A 264 4.10 -1.57 -1.90
N GLN A 265 4.58 -2.00 -3.06
CA GLN A 265 5.96 -2.48 -3.20
C GLN A 265 6.88 -1.30 -3.54
N GLU A 266 7.76 -0.95 -2.61
CA GLU A 266 8.70 0.16 -2.76
C GLU A 266 10.10 -0.27 -3.22
N SER A 267 10.27 -1.53 -3.65
CA SER A 267 11.51 -1.99 -4.29
C SER A 267 11.61 -1.52 -5.74
N GLY A 268 10.48 -1.14 -6.36
CA GLY A 268 10.46 -0.68 -7.74
C GLY A 268 11.10 -1.72 -8.67
N MET A 269 11.96 -1.25 -9.56
CA MET A 269 12.67 -2.14 -10.50
C MET A 269 13.57 -3.19 -9.84
N ARG A 270 14.06 -2.94 -8.64
CA ARG A 270 14.83 -3.96 -7.89
C ARG A 270 13.98 -5.13 -7.41
N GLY A 271 12.67 -4.92 -7.34
CA GLY A 271 11.69 -5.95 -7.00
C GLY A 271 10.96 -6.55 -8.21
N GLU A 272 11.36 -6.17 -9.42
CA GLU A 272 10.74 -6.66 -10.64
C GLU A 272 10.84 -8.19 -10.73
N PRO A 273 9.71 -8.90 -10.86
CA PRO A 273 9.71 -10.35 -11.06
C PRO A 273 10.00 -10.72 -12.52
N ARG A 274 9.91 -12.01 -12.84
CA ARG A 274 9.87 -12.42 -14.25
C ARG A 274 8.61 -11.86 -14.92
N LEU A 275 8.81 -10.98 -15.90
CA LEU A 275 7.71 -10.27 -16.57
C LEU A 275 6.91 -11.17 -17.51
N VAL A 276 7.55 -12.20 -18.08
CA VAL A 276 6.94 -13.12 -19.03
C VAL A 276 7.48 -14.54 -18.86
N GLY A 277 6.68 -15.50 -19.22
CA GLY A 277 7.04 -16.90 -19.41
C GLY A 277 6.19 -17.50 -20.52
N ASP A 278 6.29 -18.81 -20.74
CA ASP A 278 5.43 -19.47 -21.70
C ASP A 278 3.97 -19.42 -21.20
N GLY A 279 3.10 -18.76 -21.97
CA GLY A 279 1.69 -18.59 -21.66
C GLY A 279 1.32 -17.53 -20.62
N PHE A 280 2.27 -16.74 -20.08
CA PHE A 280 1.91 -15.66 -19.16
C PHE A 280 2.70 -14.37 -19.37
N ALA A 281 2.09 -13.26 -18.93
CA ALA A 281 2.73 -11.94 -18.82
C ALA A 281 2.25 -11.20 -17.58
N ARG A 282 3.09 -10.33 -17.00
CA ARG A 282 2.79 -9.52 -15.81
C ARG A 282 2.75 -8.04 -16.14
N ILE A 283 1.78 -7.33 -15.56
CA ILE A 283 1.59 -5.88 -15.71
C ILE A 283 1.31 -5.24 -14.34
N GLY A 284 1.31 -3.92 -14.34
CA GLY A 284 0.95 -3.14 -13.16
C GLY A 284 2.00 -3.21 -12.05
N GLU A 285 1.58 -2.84 -10.85
CA GLU A 285 2.47 -2.77 -9.69
C GLU A 285 3.14 -4.11 -9.37
N GLY A 286 2.42 -5.23 -9.50
CA GLY A 286 2.96 -6.58 -9.33
C GLY A 286 4.06 -6.95 -10.32
N SER A 287 4.31 -6.12 -11.34
CA SER A 287 5.43 -6.25 -12.28
C SER A 287 6.62 -5.32 -11.94
N GLY A 288 6.66 -4.74 -10.73
CA GLY A 288 7.76 -3.86 -10.30
C GLY A 288 7.76 -2.48 -10.97
N SER A 289 6.61 -2.00 -11.44
CA SER A 289 6.53 -0.74 -12.20
C SER A 289 6.49 0.54 -11.35
N THR A 290 6.33 0.44 -10.05
CA THR A 290 6.19 1.62 -9.17
C THR A 290 7.42 2.52 -9.22
N ASN A 291 7.21 3.82 -9.44
CA ASN A 291 8.26 4.83 -9.35
C ASN A 291 8.44 5.25 -7.88
N VAL A 292 9.51 4.76 -7.25
CA VAL A 292 9.75 4.96 -5.81
C VAL A 292 10.26 6.37 -5.47
N LEU A 293 10.69 7.17 -6.43
CA LEU A 293 11.07 8.57 -6.22
C LEU A 293 9.82 9.46 -6.12
N THR A 294 8.93 9.33 -7.10
CA THR A 294 7.71 10.16 -7.19
C THR A 294 6.56 9.62 -6.35
N GLY A 295 6.60 8.33 -5.97
CA GLY A 295 5.49 7.61 -5.37
C GLY A 295 4.33 7.34 -6.35
N SER A 296 4.59 7.45 -7.66
CA SER A 296 3.62 7.16 -8.72
C SER A 296 3.56 5.66 -9.01
N GLY A 297 2.41 5.18 -9.44
CA GLY A 297 2.20 3.78 -9.80
C GLY A 297 1.05 3.57 -10.77
N VAL A 298 0.12 4.52 -10.88
CA VAL A 298 -1.07 4.39 -11.74
C VAL A 298 -0.71 4.53 -13.20
N ASP A 299 0.03 5.58 -13.55
CA ASP A 299 0.48 5.84 -14.92
C ASP A 299 1.41 4.74 -15.42
N GLU A 300 2.30 4.27 -14.54
CA GLU A 300 3.21 3.15 -14.79
C GLU A 300 2.43 1.85 -15.03
N ALA A 301 1.46 1.54 -14.16
CA ALA A 301 0.63 0.35 -14.29
C ALA A 301 -0.15 0.36 -15.60
N TRP A 302 -0.79 1.49 -15.91
CA TRP A 302 -1.52 1.70 -17.16
C TRP A 302 -0.61 1.50 -18.38
N THR A 303 0.57 2.11 -18.37
CA THR A 303 1.53 2.04 -19.47
C THR A 303 2.00 0.61 -19.71
N THR A 304 2.29 -0.16 -18.64
CA THR A 304 2.68 -1.57 -18.80
C THR A 304 1.57 -2.41 -19.45
N GLY A 305 0.31 -2.13 -19.12
CA GLY A 305 -0.85 -2.78 -19.75
C GLY A 305 -0.96 -2.46 -21.25
N VAL A 306 -0.80 -1.18 -21.62
CA VAL A 306 -0.81 -0.75 -23.02
C VAL A 306 0.31 -1.39 -23.83
N LEU A 307 1.54 -1.37 -23.31
CA LEU A 307 2.70 -1.97 -23.98
C LEU A 307 2.54 -3.46 -24.20
N LEU A 308 1.95 -4.17 -23.23
CA LEU A 308 1.63 -5.58 -23.38
C LEU A 308 0.55 -5.79 -24.46
N ALA A 309 -0.53 -5.01 -24.44
CA ALA A 309 -1.61 -5.12 -25.41
C ALA A 309 -1.11 -4.93 -26.85
N GLU A 310 -0.26 -3.92 -27.09
CA GLU A 310 0.39 -3.70 -28.39
C GLU A 310 1.20 -4.92 -28.84
N GLY A 311 2.01 -5.48 -27.93
CA GLY A 311 2.81 -6.68 -28.21
C GLY A 311 1.98 -7.91 -28.50
N VAL A 312 0.90 -8.12 -27.74
CA VAL A 312 -0.04 -9.25 -27.93
C VAL A 312 -0.75 -9.13 -29.28
N ILE A 313 -1.21 -7.93 -29.64
CA ILE A 313 -1.87 -7.68 -30.94
C ILE A 313 -0.91 -7.97 -32.10
N GLU A 314 0.38 -7.57 -31.99
CA GLU A 314 1.40 -7.87 -33.00
C GLU A 314 1.61 -9.37 -33.16
N LEU A 315 1.82 -10.10 -32.05
CA LEU A 315 2.00 -11.54 -32.08
C LEU A 315 0.78 -12.28 -32.66
N TYR A 316 -0.42 -11.84 -32.28
CA TYR A 316 -1.65 -12.42 -32.80
C TYR A 316 -1.80 -12.23 -34.32
N LYS A 317 -1.54 -11.01 -34.82
CA LYS A 317 -1.57 -10.73 -36.27
C LYS A 317 -0.53 -11.53 -37.06
N GLU A 318 0.60 -11.82 -36.45
CA GLU A 318 1.66 -12.63 -37.06
C GLU A 318 1.44 -14.14 -36.90
N GLY A 319 0.39 -14.57 -36.20
CA GLY A 319 0.12 -15.98 -35.94
C GLY A 319 1.18 -16.66 -35.05
N LYS A 320 1.88 -15.87 -34.21
CA LYS A 320 2.93 -16.38 -33.32
C LYS A 320 2.36 -16.78 -31.96
N PRO A 321 2.82 -17.90 -31.38
CA PRO A 321 2.39 -18.34 -30.05
C PRO A 321 2.96 -17.41 -28.96
N PHE A 322 2.27 -17.36 -27.81
CA PHE A 322 2.67 -16.56 -26.65
C PHE A 322 3.73 -17.26 -25.80
N THR A 323 4.85 -17.62 -26.43
CA THR A 323 6.01 -18.15 -25.74
C THR A 323 6.81 -17.06 -25.06
N GLN A 324 7.59 -17.41 -24.01
CA GLN A 324 8.50 -16.49 -23.35
C GLN A 324 9.35 -15.69 -24.34
N LYS A 325 9.95 -16.36 -25.32
CA LYS A 325 10.81 -15.73 -26.36
C LYS A 325 10.05 -14.69 -27.19
N ASN A 326 8.82 -14.97 -27.57
CA ASN A 326 8.01 -14.06 -28.38
C ASN A 326 7.51 -12.88 -27.54
N LEU A 327 7.03 -13.14 -26.32
CA LEU A 327 6.58 -12.11 -25.37
C LEU A 327 7.74 -11.21 -24.92
N ASP A 328 8.93 -11.77 -24.71
CA ASP A 328 10.13 -10.97 -24.40
C ASP A 328 10.42 -9.98 -25.55
N LYS A 329 10.36 -10.45 -26.78
CA LYS A 329 10.59 -9.61 -27.96
C LYS A 329 9.50 -8.56 -28.17
N ALA A 330 8.22 -8.93 -27.98
CA ALA A 330 7.08 -8.06 -28.28
C ALA A 330 6.71 -7.11 -27.14
N TYR A 331 6.86 -7.53 -25.88
CA TYR A 331 6.47 -6.75 -24.70
C TYR A 331 7.68 -6.26 -23.90
N VAL A 332 8.53 -7.18 -23.38
CA VAL A 332 9.61 -6.79 -22.45
C VAL A 332 10.55 -5.79 -23.09
N ARG A 333 10.96 -6.02 -24.37
CA ARG A 333 11.81 -5.08 -25.09
C ARG A 333 11.17 -3.69 -25.23
N ARG A 334 9.84 -3.61 -25.50
CA ARG A 334 9.11 -2.32 -25.55
C ARG A 334 9.15 -1.62 -24.21
N ARG A 335 8.91 -2.38 -23.13
CA ARG A 335 8.96 -1.85 -21.77
C ARG A 335 10.34 -1.31 -21.44
N ARG A 336 11.43 -2.03 -21.77
CA ARG A 336 12.82 -1.57 -21.57
C ARG A 336 13.18 -0.30 -22.35
N GLN A 337 12.39 0.07 -23.35
CA GLN A 337 12.57 1.30 -24.14
C GLN A 337 11.56 2.39 -23.75
N SER A 338 10.67 2.14 -22.80
CA SER A 338 9.63 3.07 -22.40
C SER A 338 10.14 4.06 -21.32
N TRP A 339 9.36 5.11 -21.12
CA TRP A 339 9.60 6.06 -20.04
C TRP A 339 9.52 5.42 -18.65
N VAL A 340 8.65 4.39 -18.47
CA VAL A 340 8.52 3.64 -17.20
C VAL A 340 9.86 3.03 -16.80
N GLU A 341 10.58 2.46 -17.75
CA GLU A 341 11.90 1.88 -17.49
C GLU A 341 12.94 2.95 -17.16
N HIS A 342 13.00 4.02 -17.95
CA HIS A 342 13.97 5.10 -17.75
C HIS A 342 13.80 5.75 -16.39
N GLU A 343 12.58 6.16 -16.04
CA GLU A 343 12.29 6.76 -14.74
C GLU A 343 12.42 5.77 -13.58
N GLY A 344 12.08 4.50 -13.80
CA GLY A 344 12.31 3.44 -12.83
C GLY A 344 13.78 3.25 -12.49
N HIS A 345 14.68 3.32 -13.47
CA HIS A 345 16.14 3.29 -13.25
C HIS A 345 16.63 4.53 -12.49
N GLU A 346 16.15 5.71 -12.86
CA GLU A 346 16.47 6.95 -12.14
C GLU A 346 16.05 6.87 -10.67
N ALA A 347 14.89 6.29 -10.40
CA ALA A 347 14.30 6.18 -9.07
C ALA A 347 14.85 5.03 -8.22
N ALA A 348 15.49 4.01 -8.80
CA ALA A 348 15.76 2.71 -8.18
C ALA A 348 16.45 2.78 -6.79
N GLN A 349 17.26 3.79 -6.54
CA GLN A 349 18.00 3.98 -5.28
C GLN A 349 17.55 5.22 -4.50
N ALA A 350 16.47 5.88 -4.92
CA ALA A 350 16.04 7.16 -4.36
C ALA A 350 15.79 7.13 -2.84
N ARG A 351 15.36 6.00 -2.32
CA ARG A 351 14.99 5.83 -0.90
C ARG A 351 16.05 5.14 -0.05
N ASP A 352 17.18 4.73 -0.62
CA ASP A 352 18.24 4.02 0.12
C ASP A 352 18.79 4.82 1.29
N GLY A 353 18.86 6.14 1.15
CA GLY A 353 19.30 7.04 2.21
C GLY A 353 18.48 6.96 3.51
N PHE A 354 17.20 6.56 3.44
CA PHE A 354 16.35 6.40 4.62
C PHE A 354 16.81 5.29 5.57
N GLN A 355 17.56 4.32 5.08
CA GLN A 355 18.18 3.28 5.93
C GLN A 355 19.19 3.86 6.94
N ARG A 356 19.59 5.12 6.77
CA ARG A 356 20.50 5.87 7.66
C ARG A 356 19.78 6.97 8.45
N GLY A 357 18.47 7.04 8.33
CA GLY A 357 17.60 8.01 8.99
C GLY A 357 16.94 9.00 8.04
N PHE A 358 15.93 9.67 8.56
CA PHE A 358 15.03 10.51 7.77
C PHE A 358 15.73 11.64 7.00
N LEU A 359 16.60 12.43 7.65
CA LEU A 359 17.30 13.53 6.99
C LEU A 359 18.23 13.03 5.85
N SER A 360 18.92 11.92 6.09
CA SER A 360 19.72 11.26 5.06
C SER A 360 18.86 10.83 3.87
N GLY A 361 17.67 10.30 4.15
CA GLY A 361 16.69 9.92 3.13
C GLY A 361 16.23 11.10 2.28
N LEU A 362 15.85 12.21 2.91
CA LEU A 362 15.42 13.42 2.19
C LEU A 362 16.54 13.99 1.30
N ILE A 363 17.77 14.05 1.82
CA ILE A 363 18.94 14.47 1.03
C ILE A 363 19.16 13.51 -0.14
N GLY A 364 19.07 12.20 0.09
CA GLY A 364 19.20 11.18 -0.94
C GLY A 364 18.16 11.33 -2.04
N MET A 365 16.88 11.46 -1.68
CA MET A 365 15.80 11.70 -2.65
C MET A 365 16.03 12.98 -3.46
N GLY A 366 16.40 14.07 -2.79
CA GLY A 366 16.69 15.35 -3.46
C GLY A 366 17.85 15.23 -4.46
N LEU A 367 18.96 14.57 -4.07
CA LEU A 367 20.09 14.33 -4.95
C LEU A 367 19.71 13.43 -6.13
N THR A 368 18.99 12.34 -5.88
CA THR A 368 18.50 11.44 -6.93
C THR A 368 17.62 12.19 -7.93
N GLY A 369 16.66 12.96 -7.45
CA GLY A 369 15.76 13.74 -8.30
C GLY A 369 16.49 14.81 -9.13
N LEU A 370 17.41 15.55 -8.52
CA LEU A 370 18.18 16.59 -9.22
C LEU A 370 19.18 16.02 -10.25
N THR A 371 19.73 14.85 -9.99
CA THR A 371 20.75 14.24 -10.84
C THR A 371 20.22 13.11 -11.72
N ARG A 372 18.91 12.90 -11.74
CA ARG A 372 18.25 11.80 -12.48
C ARG A 372 18.90 10.45 -12.19
N GLY A 373 19.04 10.13 -10.91
CA GLY A 373 19.58 8.86 -10.46
C GLY A 373 21.11 8.69 -10.53
N VAL A 374 21.86 9.71 -11.01
CA VAL A 374 23.33 9.62 -11.11
C VAL A 374 24.00 9.63 -9.73
N ILE A 375 23.49 10.44 -8.80
CA ILE A 375 24.00 10.53 -7.43
C ILE A 375 22.93 10.03 -6.47
N ASN A 376 23.25 8.96 -5.75
CA ASN A 376 22.40 8.33 -4.76
C ASN A 376 23.12 8.19 -3.43
N LEU A 377 22.41 8.29 -2.32
CA LEU A 377 22.95 7.92 -1.01
C LEU A 377 22.75 6.42 -0.78
N PRO A 378 23.83 5.66 -0.58
CA PRO A 378 23.71 4.23 -0.44
C PRO A 378 23.04 3.83 0.88
N GLY A 379 22.20 2.84 0.83
CA GLY A 379 21.60 2.15 1.95
C GLY A 379 21.31 0.70 1.57
N ARG A 380 21.17 -0.18 2.55
CA ARG A 380 20.83 -1.58 2.31
C ARG A 380 19.61 -1.95 3.14
N SER A 381 18.52 -2.23 2.48
CA SER A 381 17.33 -2.76 3.12
C SER A 381 17.58 -4.12 3.73
N LYS A 382 17.11 -4.26 4.95
CA LYS A 382 17.08 -5.55 5.64
C LYS A 382 15.76 -6.27 5.35
N PRO A 383 15.73 -7.60 5.38
CA PRO A 383 14.46 -8.33 5.29
C PRO A 383 13.55 -8.00 6.49
N PRO A 384 12.24 -8.21 6.39
CA PRO A 384 11.27 -7.80 7.39
C PRO A 384 11.60 -8.26 8.82
N HIS A 385 11.99 -9.53 8.98
CA HIS A 385 12.33 -10.13 10.27
C HIS A 385 13.56 -9.52 10.96
N ALA A 386 14.41 -8.81 10.21
CA ALA A 386 15.65 -8.22 10.73
C ALA A 386 15.57 -6.71 10.94
N ARG A 387 14.39 -6.09 10.70
CA ARG A 387 14.24 -4.62 10.75
C ARG A 387 13.64 -4.11 12.03
N VAL A 388 12.64 -4.79 12.56
CA VAL A 388 11.80 -4.27 13.64
C VAL A 388 12.29 -4.80 14.98
N PRO A 389 12.67 -3.90 15.90
CA PRO A 389 13.05 -4.30 17.26
C PRO A 389 11.81 -4.75 18.05
N SER A 390 12.04 -5.45 19.17
CA SER A 390 10.96 -5.72 20.12
C SER A 390 10.46 -4.42 20.77
N LEU A 391 9.22 -4.44 21.30
CA LEU A 391 8.64 -3.30 22.02
C LEU A 391 9.53 -2.85 23.17
N GLU A 392 10.10 -3.78 23.93
CA GLU A 392 10.99 -3.51 25.06
C GLU A 392 12.29 -2.81 24.63
N THR A 393 12.80 -3.18 23.47
CA THR A 393 13.98 -2.52 22.89
C THR A 393 13.67 -1.14 22.37
N PHE A 394 12.53 -1.00 21.70
CA PHE A 394 12.11 0.27 21.11
C PHE A 394 11.76 1.33 22.15
N TYR A 395 11.04 0.94 23.20
CA TYR A 395 10.65 1.84 24.28
C TYR A 395 11.63 1.91 25.44
N ARG A 396 12.80 1.27 25.33
CA ARG A 396 13.83 1.29 26.37
C ARG A 396 14.12 2.72 26.87
N GLY A 397 14.00 2.92 28.20
CA GLY A 397 14.18 4.22 28.84
C GLY A 397 12.95 5.16 28.82
N LYS A 398 11.85 4.74 28.17
CA LYS A 398 10.56 5.44 28.22
C LYS A 398 9.51 4.63 28.98
N ILE A 399 9.41 3.35 28.69
CA ILE A 399 8.48 2.41 29.31
C ILE A 399 9.29 1.20 29.76
N SER A 400 9.02 0.69 30.96
CA SER A 400 9.70 -0.52 31.45
C SER A 400 9.15 -1.78 30.78
N ALA A 401 9.95 -2.86 30.70
CA ALA A 401 9.50 -4.12 30.15
C ALA A 401 8.29 -4.69 30.93
N GLN A 402 8.28 -4.54 32.26
CA GLN A 402 7.14 -4.95 33.06
C GLN A 402 5.86 -4.17 32.72
N GLU A 403 5.94 -2.86 32.53
CA GLU A 403 4.80 -2.02 32.16
C GLU A 403 4.28 -2.40 30.76
N ILE A 404 5.17 -2.73 29.80
CA ILE A 404 4.76 -3.21 28.48
C ILE A 404 3.97 -4.52 28.59
N GLU A 405 4.41 -5.43 29.44
CA GLU A 405 3.74 -6.72 29.64
C GLU A 405 2.37 -6.54 30.32
N GLU A 406 2.27 -5.63 31.29
CA GLU A 406 0.99 -5.27 31.91
C GLU A 406 0.01 -4.64 30.90
N LEU A 407 0.51 -3.80 29.96
CA LEU A 407 -0.29 -3.24 28.89
C LEU A 407 -0.75 -4.29 27.89
N ARG A 408 0.12 -5.26 27.54
CA ARG A 408 -0.27 -6.40 26.69
C ARG A 408 -1.38 -7.25 27.33
N ALA A 409 -1.22 -7.61 28.60
CA ALA A 409 -2.20 -8.40 29.32
C ALA A 409 -3.56 -7.70 29.40
N ARG A 410 -3.54 -6.38 29.63
CA ARG A 410 -4.77 -5.57 29.64
C ARG A 410 -5.42 -5.50 28.28
N ALA A 411 -4.67 -5.18 27.24
CA ALA A 411 -5.17 -5.09 25.87
C ALA A 411 -5.77 -6.44 25.42
N ALA A 412 -5.11 -7.55 25.74
CA ALA A 412 -5.64 -8.89 25.44
C ALA A 412 -6.97 -9.16 26.17
N ALA A 413 -7.08 -8.78 27.46
CA ALA A 413 -8.30 -8.96 28.24
C ALA A 413 -9.47 -8.07 27.75
N GLU A 414 -9.15 -6.89 27.22
CA GLU A 414 -10.12 -5.91 26.70
C GLU A 414 -10.44 -6.11 25.22
N GLY A 415 -9.71 -7.00 24.52
CA GLY A 415 -9.82 -7.20 23.08
C GLY A 415 -9.37 -5.97 22.26
N THR A 416 -8.47 -5.16 22.83
CA THR A 416 -7.93 -3.95 22.21
C THR A 416 -6.48 -4.17 21.77
N SER A 417 -5.92 -3.27 20.94
CA SER A 417 -4.52 -3.31 20.57
C SER A 417 -3.64 -2.72 21.67
N VAL A 418 -2.46 -3.30 21.89
CA VAL A 418 -1.43 -2.74 22.81
C VAL A 418 -0.97 -1.37 22.33
N HIS A 419 -1.08 -1.15 21.07
CA HIS A 419 -0.65 -0.02 20.30
C HIS A 419 -1.18 1.32 20.84
N ASP A 420 -2.50 1.45 21.02
CA ASP A 420 -3.12 2.68 21.50
C ASP A 420 -2.68 3.01 22.92
N ALA A 421 -2.57 1.99 23.77
CA ALA A 421 -2.09 2.15 25.13
C ALA A 421 -0.62 2.61 25.19
N LEU A 422 0.24 2.05 24.31
CA LEU A 422 1.64 2.48 24.19
C LEU A 422 1.76 3.90 23.64
N MET A 423 0.96 4.27 22.65
CA MET A 423 0.95 5.62 22.09
C MET A 423 0.52 6.66 23.15
N ALA A 424 -0.57 6.41 23.85
CA ALA A 424 -1.02 7.28 24.94
C ALA A 424 0.07 7.44 26.03
N ARG A 425 0.72 6.32 26.40
CA ARG A 425 1.76 6.31 27.43
C ARG A 425 3.01 7.13 27.06
N VAL A 426 3.32 7.26 25.77
CA VAL A 426 4.47 8.08 25.30
C VAL A 426 4.08 9.50 24.90
N GLY A 427 2.84 9.89 25.11
CA GLY A 427 2.39 11.29 25.00
C GLY A 427 1.63 11.65 23.74
N TRP A 428 1.14 10.67 22.98
CA TRP A 428 0.19 10.95 21.92
C TRP A 428 -1.16 11.31 22.52
N ASP A 429 -1.80 12.33 21.95
CA ASP A 429 -3.13 12.77 22.38
C ASP A 429 -4.19 11.69 22.13
N GLU A 430 -5.22 11.66 22.96
CA GLU A 430 -6.42 10.89 22.69
C GLU A 430 -7.11 11.39 21.43
N ILE A 431 -7.67 10.47 20.63
CA ILE A 431 -8.51 10.84 19.49
C ILE A 431 -9.90 11.22 20.00
N PRO A 432 -10.35 12.45 19.79
CA PRO A 432 -11.70 12.89 20.17
C PRO A 432 -12.70 12.39 19.13
N TYR A 433 -13.13 11.13 19.25
CA TYR A 433 -14.11 10.56 18.33
C TYR A 433 -15.38 11.41 18.27
N ASP A 434 -15.72 11.88 17.07
CA ASP A 434 -16.86 12.75 16.79
C ASP A 434 -18.06 12.03 16.15
N GLY A 435 -17.90 10.74 15.85
CA GLY A 435 -18.91 9.91 15.21
C GLY A 435 -19.15 10.22 13.72
N LYS A 436 -18.32 11.05 13.10
CA LYS A 436 -18.45 11.47 11.69
C LYS A 436 -17.16 11.28 10.91
N LEU A 437 -16.09 11.98 11.27
CA LEU A 437 -14.79 11.92 10.62
C LEU A 437 -13.78 11.15 11.45
N LEU A 438 -13.70 11.44 12.73
CA LEU A 438 -12.87 10.71 13.68
C LEU A 438 -13.71 9.59 14.29
N LEU A 439 -13.62 8.42 13.70
CA LEU A 439 -14.31 7.22 14.13
C LEU A 439 -13.34 6.26 14.82
N SER A 440 -13.86 5.47 15.76
CA SER A 440 -13.14 4.29 16.21
C SER A 440 -12.91 3.35 15.03
N GLN A 441 -11.91 2.48 15.11
CA GLN A 441 -11.64 1.53 14.01
C GLN A 441 -12.84 0.60 13.77
N GLN A 442 -13.54 0.20 14.83
CA GLN A 442 -14.75 -0.63 14.73
C GLN A 442 -15.90 0.12 14.03
N ASP A 443 -16.15 1.38 14.40
CA ASP A 443 -17.18 2.19 13.74
C ASP A 443 -16.83 2.46 12.27
N ALA A 444 -15.55 2.71 11.99
CA ALA A 444 -15.09 2.90 10.63
C ALA A 444 -15.31 1.65 9.74
N LEU A 445 -15.20 0.44 10.30
CA LEU A 445 -15.53 -0.80 9.58
C LEU A 445 -17.01 -0.91 9.19
N LEU A 446 -17.91 -0.20 9.87
CA LEU A 446 -19.32 -0.12 9.49
C LEU A 446 -19.54 0.82 8.31
N VAL A 447 -18.73 1.88 8.19
CA VAL A 447 -18.77 2.81 7.05
C VAL A 447 -18.15 2.19 5.80
N GLY A 448 -17.03 1.47 5.95
CA GLY A 448 -16.34 0.87 4.81
C GLY A 448 -15.03 0.18 5.20
N GLY A 449 -14.10 0.11 4.27
CA GLY A 449 -12.75 -0.44 4.49
C GLY A 449 -12.66 -1.95 4.44
N LYS A 450 -13.59 -2.67 5.01
CA LYS A 450 -13.58 -4.13 4.97
C LYS A 450 -13.93 -4.67 3.59
N VAL A 451 -13.23 -5.70 3.19
CA VAL A 451 -13.57 -6.46 2.00
C VAL A 451 -14.66 -7.47 2.36
N GLN A 452 -15.70 -7.54 1.54
CA GLN A 452 -16.73 -8.56 1.76
C GLN A 452 -16.12 -9.95 1.64
N ALA A 453 -16.28 -10.76 2.67
CA ALA A 453 -15.84 -12.14 2.71
C ALA A 453 -17.08 -13.05 2.75
N PRO A 454 -17.65 -13.41 1.59
CA PRO A 454 -18.86 -14.23 1.57
C PRO A 454 -18.60 -15.58 2.24
N PRO A 455 -19.61 -16.18 2.88
CA PRO A 455 -19.49 -17.52 3.46
C PRO A 455 -19.17 -18.54 2.35
N GLY A 456 -18.57 -19.65 2.73
CA GLY A 456 -18.24 -20.73 1.79
C GLY A 456 -16.89 -20.57 1.08
N TYR A 457 -16.00 -19.72 1.59
CA TYR A 457 -14.59 -19.65 1.17
C TYR A 457 -13.66 -19.84 2.37
N ALA A 458 -12.51 -20.45 2.14
CA ALA A 458 -11.44 -20.56 3.12
C ALA A 458 -10.93 -19.17 3.56
N ASP A 459 -10.31 -19.11 4.72
CA ASP A 459 -9.65 -17.89 5.18
C ASP A 459 -8.47 -17.54 4.27
N HIS A 460 -8.38 -16.27 3.89
CA HIS A 460 -7.35 -15.78 2.99
C HIS A 460 -6.05 -15.35 3.69
N VAL A 461 -6.05 -15.26 5.02
CA VAL A 461 -4.85 -15.08 5.84
C VAL A 461 -4.60 -16.36 6.59
N VAL A 462 -3.46 -17.00 6.31
CA VAL A 462 -3.11 -18.31 6.86
C VAL A 462 -1.76 -18.25 7.53
N PHE A 463 -1.69 -18.70 8.79
CA PHE A 463 -0.45 -18.91 9.52
C PHE A 463 0.04 -20.33 9.20
N LEU A 464 1.08 -20.45 8.37
CA LEU A 464 1.48 -21.74 7.79
C LEU A 464 2.03 -22.74 8.82
N TYR A 465 2.87 -22.25 9.70
CA TYR A 465 3.57 -23.08 10.70
C TYR A 465 3.25 -22.57 12.11
N PRO A 466 2.33 -23.21 12.84
CA PRO A 466 1.92 -22.80 14.19
C PRO A 466 3.10 -22.58 15.14
N SER A 467 4.08 -23.48 15.14
CA SER A 467 5.24 -23.38 16.01
C SER A 467 6.08 -22.10 15.84
N LEU A 468 6.10 -21.52 14.64
CA LEU A 468 6.77 -20.24 14.41
C LEU A 468 6.00 -19.08 15.05
N CYS A 469 4.66 -19.15 15.11
CA CYS A 469 3.83 -18.17 15.78
C CYS A 469 3.93 -18.29 17.31
N GLU A 470 3.93 -19.51 17.84
CA GLU A 470 4.08 -19.79 19.28
C GLU A 470 5.40 -19.24 19.83
N ASN A 471 6.47 -19.32 19.04
CA ASN A 471 7.82 -18.81 19.40
C ASN A 471 8.05 -17.35 18.94
N CYS A 472 7.02 -16.64 18.50
CA CYS A 472 7.16 -15.26 18.03
C CYS A 472 6.92 -14.26 19.16
N ASP A 473 7.96 -13.60 19.63
CA ASP A 473 7.87 -12.60 20.71
C ASP A 473 7.13 -11.33 20.29
N ASN A 474 7.25 -10.92 19.02
CA ASN A 474 6.77 -9.61 18.58
C ASN A 474 5.33 -9.63 18.09
N LYS A 475 4.85 -10.73 17.51
CA LYS A 475 3.52 -10.84 16.86
C LYS A 475 3.09 -9.58 16.12
N LEU A 476 4.03 -9.02 15.36
CA LEU A 476 3.87 -7.72 14.68
C LEU A 476 2.66 -7.69 13.73
N CYS A 477 2.23 -8.87 13.26
CA CYS A 477 1.02 -9.01 12.44
C CYS A 477 -0.24 -8.50 13.14
N ILE A 478 -0.29 -8.52 14.48
CA ILE A 478 -1.38 -7.96 15.28
C ILE A 478 -1.26 -6.43 15.26
N GLU A 479 -0.08 -5.91 15.58
CA GLU A 479 0.17 -4.47 15.76
C GLU A 479 0.10 -3.65 14.46
N VAL A 480 0.20 -4.30 13.28
CA VAL A 480 0.08 -3.62 11.98
C VAL A 480 -1.28 -3.81 11.33
N CYS A 481 -2.16 -4.59 11.95
CA CYS A 481 -3.44 -4.94 11.35
C CYS A 481 -4.36 -3.74 11.26
N SER A 482 -4.54 -3.20 10.06
CA SER A 482 -5.34 -1.99 9.81
C SER A 482 -6.83 -2.16 10.13
N GLY A 483 -7.36 -3.38 10.12
CA GLY A 483 -8.74 -3.69 10.45
C GLY A 483 -8.94 -4.35 11.82
N GLU A 484 -7.86 -4.52 12.62
CA GLU A 484 -7.89 -5.31 13.86
C GLU A 484 -8.46 -6.73 13.64
N ALA A 485 -8.18 -7.26 12.46
CA ALA A 485 -8.65 -8.59 12.04
C ALA A 485 -7.75 -9.72 12.55
N ILE A 486 -6.53 -9.40 13.00
CA ILE A 486 -5.60 -10.35 13.61
C ILE A 486 -5.47 -9.97 15.08
N THR A 487 -5.80 -10.90 15.96
CA THR A 487 -5.80 -10.71 17.42
C THR A 487 -4.97 -11.77 18.11
N SER A 488 -4.61 -11.51 19.37
CA SER A 488 -3.92 -12.51 20.19
C SER A 488 -4.88 -13.65 20.56
N ALA A 489 -4.39 -14.89 20.44
CA ALA A 489 -5.09 -16.03 21.02
C ALA A 489 -5.03 -15.98 22.56
N GLU A 490 -6.05 -16.55 23.22
CA GLU A 490 -6.12 -16.59 24.70
C GLU A 490 -4.91 -17.28 25.35
N ASP A 491 -4.36 -18.30 24.70
CA ASP A 491 -3.20 -19.07 25.16
C ASP A 491 -1.84 -18.44 24.75
N GLY A 492 -1.91 -17.27 24.07
CA GLY A 492 -0.71 -16.62 23.52
C GLY A 492 -0.08 -17.33 22.33
N GLY A 493 -0.71 -18.37 21.81
CA GLY A 493 -0.24 -19.19 20.68
C GLY A 493 -0.33 -18.54 19.31
N VAL A 494 -0.94 -19.24 18.35
CA VAL A 494 -1.15 -18.75 16.98
C VAL A 494 -2.19 -17.63 17.01
N PRO A 495 -1.93 -16.45 16.40
CA PRO A 495 -2.93 -15.39 16.35
C PRO A 495 -4.23 -15.85 15.70
N GLU A 496 -5.34 -15.31 16.18
CA GLU A 496 -6.65 -15.53 15.59
C GLU A 496 -6.89 -14.55 14.43
N PHE A 497 -7.64 -15.00 13.44
CA PHE A 497 -7.99 -14.18 12.28
C PHE A 497 -9.51 -14.06 12.13
N ASP A 498 -10.00 -12.82 12.14
CA ASP A 498 -11.40 -12.46 11.84
C ASP A 498 -11.48 -11.87 10.43
N ARG A 499 -11.92 -12.68 9.47
CA ARG A 499 -12.06 -12.28 8.06
C ARG A 499 -13.05 -11.13 7.85
N GLU A 500 -14.06 -11.00 8.74
CA GLU A 500 -15.09 -9.96 8.63
C GLU A 500 -14.55 -8.54 8.93
N LYS A 501 -13.41 -8.46 9.64
CA LYS A 501 -12.73 -7.20 9.94
C LYS A 501 -11.60 -6.89 8.97
N CYS A 502 -11.21 -7.84 8.12
CA CYS A 502 -10.06 -7.69 7.26
C CYS A 502 -10.31 -6.65 6.15
N VAL A 503 -9.45 -5.64 6.07
CA VAL A 503 -9.45 -4.61 5.01
C VAL A 503 -8.60 -5.00 3.80
N HIS A 504 -8.11 -6.22 3.77
CA HIS A 504 -7.33 -6.81 2.68
C HIS A 504 -6.08 -6.01 2.28
N CYS A 505 -5.43 -5.35 3.26
CA CYS A 505 -4.27 -4.50 3.00
C CYS A 505 -2.97 -5.27 2.74
N GLY A 506 -2.83 -6.50 3.26
CA GLY A 506 -1.64 -7.33 3.11
C GLY A 506 -0.45 -6.93 3.97
N ALA A 507 -0.58 -5.96 4.88
CA ALA A 507 0.52 -5.50 5.74
C ALA A 507 1.08 -6.63 6.62
N CYS A 508 0.26 -7.58 7.06
CA CYS A 508 0.68 -8.72 7.87
C CYS A 508 1.71 -9.60 7.16
N VAL A 509 1.67 -9.69 5.84
CA VAL A 509 2.54 -10.55 5.03
C VAL A 509 4.00 -10.13 5.13
N TRP A 510 4.29 -8.86 4.82
CA TRP A 510 5.65 -8.35 4.77
C TRP A 510 6.17 -7.81 6.12
N ASN A 511 5.29 -7.77 7.14
CA ASN A 511 5.68 -7.47 8.52
C ASN A 511 5.83 -8.73 9.38
N CYS A 512 5.58 -9.91 8.85
CA CYS A 512 5.83 -11.15 9.59
C CYS A 512 7.33 -11.29 9.88
N THR A 513 7.69 -11.38 11.17
CA THR A 513 9.09 -11.47 11.62
C THR A 513 9.61 -12.90 11.70
N GLN A 514 8.77 -13.89 11.41
CA GLN A 514 9.15 -15.31 11.41
C GLN A 514 9.33 -15.78 9.97
N PRO A 515 10.57 -16.00 9.48
CA PRO A 515 10.80 -16.54 8.14
C PRO A 515 10.30 -17.98 8.05
N ARG A 516 9.73 -18.37 6.91
CA ARG A 516 9.25 -19.75 6.67
C ARG A 516 10.35 -20.79 6.77
N GLU A 517 11.54 -20.44 6.26
CA GLU A 517 12.74 -21.27 6.21
C GLU A 517 13.95 -20.39 6.49
N GLU A 518 15.06 -21.01 6.92
CA GLU A 518 16.29 -20.30 7.14
C GLU A 518 16.77 -19.58 5.87
N GLY A 519 16.97 -18.27 5.97
CA GLY A 519 17.36 -17.41 4.84
C GLY A 519 16.22 -16.98 3.91
N SER A 520 14.98 -17.42 4.16
CA SER A 520 13.82 -16.95 3.40
C SER A 520 13.50 -15.49 3.70
N GLU A 521 13.18 -14.72 2.67
CA GLU A 521 12.65 -13.35 2.79
C GLU A 521 11.14 -13.35 3.06
N ARG A 522 10.47 -14.48 2.89
CA ARG A 522 9.03 -14.65 3.13
C ARG A 522 8.75 -15.05 4.56
N GLY A 523 7.77 -14.37 5.15
CA GLY A 523 7.29 -14.66 6.50
C GLY A 523 6.33 -15.86 6.55
N ASN A 524 5.94 -16.23 7.76
CA ASN A 524 5.04 -17.35 8.07
C ASN A 524 3.56 -17.08 7.71
N ILE A 525 3.23 -15.90 7.17
CA ILE A 525 1.86 -15.57 6.77
C ILE A 525 1.71 -15.71 5.27
N GLU A 526 0.74 -16.51 4.86
CA GLU A 526 0.31 -16.62 3.49
C GLU A 526 -0.98 -15.81 3.28
N PHE A 527 -1.04 -15.14 2.13
CA PHE A 527 -2.19 -14.35 1.72
C PHE A 527 -2.78 -15.00 0.46
N ARG A 528 -3.92 -15.66 0.62
CA ARG A 528 -4.59 -16.43 -0.43
C ARG A 528 -5.72 -15.62 -1.05
N ALA A 529 -6.22 -16.10 -2.19
CA ALA A 529 -7.50 -15.66 -2.71
C ALA A 529 -8.65 -16.16 -1.82
N GLY A 530 -9.83 -15.56 -1.92
CA GLY A 530 -11.03 -16.01 -1.18
C GLY A 530 -11.71 -14.94 -0.35
N ALA A 531 -11.03 -13.84 -0.01
CA ALA A 531 -11.76 -12.65 0.36
C ALA A 531 -12.22 -12.01 -0.95
N GLY A 532 -13.34 -12.38 -1.42
CA GLY A 532 -13.88 -11.79 -2.63
C GLY A 532 -14.14 -10.31 -2.43
N GLY A 533 -14.19 -9.57 -3.49
CA GLY A 533 -14.81 -8.28 -3.49
C GLY A 533 -13.91 -7.12 -3.83
N LEU A 534 -14.52 -6.28 -4.60
CA LEU A 534 -14.04 -4.95 -4.87
C LEU A 534 -14.24 -4.12 -3.60
N HIS A 535 -13.26 -3.29 -3.30
CA HIS A 535 -13.48 -2.13 -2.44
C HIS A 535 -14.61 -1.28 -3.02
N SER A 536 -15.22 -0.45 -2.18
CA SER A 536 -16.18 0.53 -2.65
C SER A 536 -15.60 1.32 -3.84
N ALA A 537 -16.43 1.61 -4.85
CA ALA A 537 -16.05 2.49 -5.95
C ALA A 537 -15.70 3.92 -5.47
N GLU A 538 -15.97 4.24 -4.23
CA GLU A 538 -15.58 5.48 -3.57
C GLU A 538 -14.09 5.53 -3.17
N ASN A 539 -13.43 4.37 -3.10
CA ASN A 539 -12.02 4.28 -2.68
C ASN A 539 -11.01 4.49 -3.81
#